data_2df9237a77a9cdaa3c0b9e1104f823dc
#
_entry.id   2df9237a77a9cdaa3c0b9e1104f823dc
#
_cell.length_a   1.000
_cell.length_b   1.000
_cell.length_c   1.000
_cell.angle_alpha   90.00
_cell.angle_beta   90.00
_cell.angle_gamma   90.00
#
_symmetry.space_group_name_H-M   'P 1'
#
loop_
_entity.id
_entity.type
_entity.pdbx_description
1 polymer ?
#
loop_
_entity_poly.entity_id
_entity_poly.type
_entity_poly.pdbx_seq_one_letter_code
_entity_poly.pdbx_strand_id
1 'polypeptide(L)'
;VPYVYATQDIESVPEGFRGKLKRPDYLVGLPFVGNMAFDVKSKTIYEGCLLFDVDEVEKLTAFDDLFRISTFFACLDPGGGDRATWFRLPELKHCRTRRMKSGAVYVAPLSAGITVDMREPFQEALRATISLAL
;
A
#
# COMPACT_ATOMS: atom_id res chain seq x y z
N VAL A 1 14.42 9.98 7.17
CA VAL A 1 14.31 8.84 6.26
C VAL A 1 14.20 9.37 4.82
N PRO A 2 15.14 8.99 3.94
CA PRO A 2 15.08 9.43 2.55
C PRO A 2 13.90 8.81 1.81
N TYR A 3 13.27 9.60 0.95
CA TYR A 3 12.16 9.13 0.12
C TYR A 3 12.17 9.82 -1.24
N VAL A 4 11.51 9.19 -2.20
CA VAL A 4 11.32 9.73 -3.54
C VAL A 4 9.85 9.56 -3.94
N TYR A 5 9.25 10.63 -4.42
CA TYR A 5 7.94 10.56 -5.04
C TYR A 5 8.06 9.98 -6.44
N ALA A 6 7.30 8.95 -6.75
CA ALA A 6 7.33 8.32 -8.06
C ALA A 6 6.37 9.03 -9.03
N THR A 7 6.88 9.41 -10.20
CA THR A 7 6.07 10.00 -11.25
C THR A 7 4.98 9.03 -11.72
N GLN A 8 3.74 9.50 -11.82
CA GLN A 8 2.60 8.68 -12.24
C GLN A 8 2.27 8.81 -13.73
N ASP A 9 3.06 9.56 -14.51
CA ASP A 9 2.84 9.74 -15.94
C ASP A 9 3.02 8.44 -16.70
N ILE A 10 2.04 8.08 -17.52
CA ILE A 10 2.07 6.87 -18.32
C ILE A 10 3.23 6.88 -19.32
N GLU A 11 3.61 8.04 -19.82
CA GLU A 11 4.70 8.21 -20.78
C GLU A 11 6.07 7.83 -20.21
N SER A 12 6.25 7.92 -18.89
CA SER A 12 7.49 7.52 -18.22
C SER A 12 7.59 6.01 -18.00
N VAL A 13 6.54 5.25 -18.33
CA VAL A 13 6.53 3.79 -18.24
C VAL A 13 6.91 3.23 -19.60
N PRO A 14 7.91 2.31 -19.68
CA PRO A 14 8.22 1.63 -20.93
C PRO A 14 6.98 0.97 -21.52
N GLU A 15 6.79 1.09 -22.82
CA GLU A 15 5.57 0.68 -23.51
C GLU A 15 5.16 -0.76 -23.22
N GLY A 16 6.14 -1.67 -23.12
CA GLY A 16 5.90 -3.08 -22.81
C GLY A 16 5.31 -3.35 -21.42
N PHE A 17 5.39 -2.37 -20.50
CA PHE A 17 4.88 -2.51 -19.13
C PHE A 17 3.60 -1.72 -18.86
N ARG A 18 3.16 -0.89 -19.81
CA ARG A 18 1.94 -0.09 -19.66
C ARG A 18 0.73 -1.00 -19.48
N GLY A 19 -0.06 -0.72 -18.45
CA GLY A 19 -1.22 -1.52 -18.09
C GLY A 19 -0.93 -2.85 -17.39
N LYS A 20 0.34 -3.23 -17.26
CA LYS A 20 0.77 -4.50 -16.63
C LYS A 20 1.28 -4.32 -15.21
N LEU A 21 1.78 -3.13 -14.89
CA LEU A 21 2.23 -2.81 -13.54
C LEU A 21 1.80 -1.40 -13.16
N LYS A 22 1.74 -1.16 -11.86
CA LYS A 22 1.48 0.15 -11.29
C LYS A 22 2.66 0.51 -10.39
N ARG A 23 3.06 1.77 -10.44
CA ARG A 23 4.10 2.31 -9.53
C ARG A 23 3.44 2.82 -8.25
N PRO A 24 4.04 2.56 -7.09
CA PRO A 24 3.60 3.18 -5.84
C PRO A 24 3.87 4.69 -5.87
N ASP A 25 3.24 5.43 -4.95
CA ASP A 25 3.41 6.88 -4.87
C ASP A 25 4.80 7.27 -4.36
N TYR A 26 5.33 6.55 -3.37
CA TYR A 26 6.60 6.88 -2.72
C TYR A 26 7.51 5.67 -2.59
N LEU A 27 8.80 5.90 -2.83
CA LEU A 27 9.86 4.96 -2.48
C LEU A 27 10.59 5.50 -1.25
N VAL A 28 10.79 4.65 -0.26
CA VAL A 28 11.44 5.01 1.00
C VAL A 28 12.68 4.15 1.20
N GLY A 29 13.81 4.80 1.38
CA GLY A 29 15.08 4.12 1.66
C GLY A 29 15.30 3.94 3.15
N LEU A 30 15.64 2.74 3.56
CA LEU A 30 16.03 2.42 4.92
C LEU A 30 17.52 2.15 4.96
N PRO A 31 18.33 3.03 5.56
CA PRO A 31 19.78 2.84 5.62
C PRO A 31 20.11 1.45 6.17
N PHE A 32 20.98 0.71 5.47
CA PHE A 32 21.47 -0.63 5.81
C PHE A 32 20.42 -1.74 5.81
N VAL A 33 19.15 -1.44 5.47
CA VAL A 33 18.06 -2.43 5.48
C VAL A 33 17.53 -2.69 4.08
N GLY A 34 17.24 -1.62 3.33
CA GLY A 34 16.69 -1.76 1.99
C GLY A 34 15.67 -0.69 1.65
N ASN A 35 14.78 -1.01 0.73
CA ASN A 35 13.77 -0.08 0.25
C ASN A 35 12.37 -0.61 0.48
N MET A 36 11.46 0.30 0.74
CA MET A 36 10.03 0.05 0.83
C MET A 36 9.30 1.03 -0.07
N ALA A 37 8.05 0.73 -0.36
CA ALA A 37 7.21 1.64 -1.13
C ALA A 37 5.86 1.84 -0.43
N PHE A 38 5.25 2.98 -0.66
CA PHE A 38 3.94 3.32 -0.13
C PHE A 38 3.05 3.86 -1.23
N ASP A 39 1.83 3.37 -1.26
CA ASP A 39 0.76 3.91 -2.08
C ASP A 39 -0.28 4.49 -1.13
N VAL A 40 -0.46 5.82 -1.17
CA VAL A 40 -1.30 6.53 -0.23
C VAL A 40 -2.75 6.51 -0.71
N LYS A 41 -3.65 6.14 0.19
CA LYS A 41 -5.09 6.06 -0.10
C LYS A 41 -5.90 6.87 0.89
N SER A 42 -6.92 7.54 0.38
CA SER A 42 -7.99 8.13 1.17
C SER A 42 -9.27 7.39 0.81
N LYS A 43 -9.68 6.46 1.66
CA LYS A 43 -10.81 5.55 1.38
C LYS A 43 -11.91 5.70 2.42
N THR A 44 -13.13 5.48 1.99
CA THR A 44 -14.28 5.39 2.89
C THR A 44 -14.31 4.00 3.54
N ILE A 45 -14.61 3.95 4.83
CA ILE A 45 -14.76 2.71 5.56
C ILE A 45 -16.20 2.21 5.38
N TYR A 46 -16.36 0.97 4.94
CA TYR A 46 -17.65 0.29 4.80
C TYR A 46 -17.72 -0.88 5.76
N GLU A 47 -18.62 -0.81 6.77
CA GLU A 47 -18.83 -1.89 7.73
C GLU A 47 -17.52 -2.38 8.38
N GLY A 48 -16.63 -1.45 8.74
CA GLY A 48 -15.34 -1.77 9.35
C GLY A 48 -14.29 -2.31 8.38
N CYS A 49 -14.55 -2.24 7.07
CA CYS A 49 -13.66 -2.74 6.04
C CYS A 49 -13.28 -1.65 5.04
N LEU A 50 -12.13 -1.83 4.41
CA LEU A 50 -11.71 -1.06 3.24
C LEU A 50 -11.75 -1.95 2.01
N LEU A 51 -12.05 -1.37 0.86
CA LEU A 51 -12.14 -2.07 -0.41
C LEU A 51 -10.94 -1.70 -1.29
N PHE A 52 -10.23 -2.71 -1.79
CA PHE A 52 -9.07 -2.52 -2.66
C PHE A 52 -9.31 -3.25 -3.99
N ASP A 53 -9.10 -2.56 -5.09
CA ASP A 53 -9.24 -3.17 -6.42
C ASP A 53 -8.25 -4.32 -6.59
N VAL A 54 -8.75 -5.49 -6.93
CA VAL A 54 -7.91 -6.66 -7.20
C VAL A 54 -6.90 -6.35 -8.31
N ASP A 55 -7.34 -5.68 -9.37
CA ASP A 55 -6.47 -5.29 -10.48
C ASP A 55 -5.31 -4.38 -10.03
N GLU A 56 -5.61 -3.39 -9.18
CA GLU A 56 -4.57 -2.51 -8.65
C GLU A 56 -3.57 -3.26 -7.78
N VAL A 57 -4.06 -4.14 -6.91
CA VAL A 57 -3.19 -4.96 -6.05
C VAL A 57 -2.29 -5.86 -6.89
N GLU A 58 -2.83 -6.45 -7.95
CA GLU A 58 -2.05 -7.31 -8.87
C GLU A 58 -0.96 -6.50 -9.60
N LYS A 59 -1.28 -5.30 -10.06
CA LYS A 59 -0.32 -4.44 -10.76
C LYS A 59 0.78 -3.92 -9.84
N LEU A 60 0.45 -3.58 -8.60
CA LEU A 60 1.46 -3.21 -7.59
C LEU A 60 2.32 -4.42 -7.20
N THR A 61 1.72 -5.60 -7.13
CA THR A 61 2.47 -6.83 -6.87
C THR A 61 3.46 -7.13 -8.00
N ALA A 62 3.05 -6.90 -9.24
CA ALA A 62 3.97 -7.04 -10.38
C ALA A 62 5.15 -6.08 -10.28
N PHE A 63 4.92 -4.85 -9.83
CA PHE A 63 5.99 -3.89 -9.55
C PHE A 63 6.92 -4.40 -8.45
N ASP A 64 6.37 -4.88 -7.34
CA ASP A 64 7.15 -5.41 -6.22
C ASP A 64 8.04 -6.58 -6.65
N ASP A 65 7.49 -7.50 -7.43
CA ASP A 65 8.23 -8.66 -7.91
C ASP A 65 9.35 -8.27 -8.87
N LEU A 66 9.11 -7.29 -9.75
CA LEU A 66 10.09 -6.83 -10.71
C LEU A 66 11.26 -6.09 -10.04
N PHE A 67 10.95 -5.21 -9.09
CA PHE A 67 11.95 -4.36 -8.44
C PHE A 67 12.43 -4.90 -7.09
N ARG A 68 11.91 -6.03 -6.65
CA ARG A 68 12.23 -6.64 -5.35
C ARG A 68 12.04 -5.68 -4.19
N ILE A 69 10.87 -5.09 -4.14
CA ILE A 69 10.48 -4.10 -3.15
C ILE A 69 9.17 -4.54 -2.49
N SER A 70 8.90 -4.06 -1.29
CA SER A 70 7.64 -4.31 -0.59
C SER A 70 6.83 -3.04 -0.55
N THR A 71 5.63 -3.07 -1.14
CA THR A 71 4.70 -1.95 -1.14
C THR A 71 3.64 -2.14 -0.08
N PHE A 72 3.33 -1.03 0.62
CA PHE A 72 2.22 -0.92 1.57
C PHE A 72 1.20 0.06 1.03
N PHE A 73 -0.07 -0.21 1.25
CA PHE A 73 -1.08 0.83 1.19
C PHE A 73 -1.10 1.57 2.53
N ALA A 74 -0.90 2.88 2.48
CA ALA A 74 -1.04 3.75 3.64
C ALA A 74 -2.40 4.44 3.54
N CYS A 75 -3.37 3.97 4.32
CA CYS A 75 -4.74 4.47 4.29
C CYS A 75 -4.94 5.50 5.39
N LEU A 76 -5.23 6.74 4.98
CA LEU A 76 -5.45 7.84 5.89
C LEU A 76 -6.81 7.70 6.57
N ASP A 77 -6.92 8.21 7.80
CA ASP A 77 -8.18 8.24 8.52
C ASP A 77 -9.17 9.17 7.79
N PRO A 78 -10.33 8.66 7.34
CA PRO A 78 -11.33 9.50 6.68
C PRO A 78 -11.84 10.66 7.54
N GLY A 79 -11.78 10.51 8.87
CA GLY A 79 -12.17 11.54 9.82
C GLY A 79 -11.12 12.62 10.04
N GLY A 80 -9.97 12.55 9.36
CA GLY A 80 -8.87 13.51 9.51
C GLY A 80 -8.06 13.35 10.77
N GLY A 81 -8.14 12.18 11.44
CA GLY A 81 -7.38 11.88 12.63
C GLY A 81 -5.88 11.65 12.35
N ASP A 82 -5.12 11.48 13.42
CA ASP A 82 -3.66 11.32 13.37
C ASP A 82 -3.22 9.88 13.12
N ARG A 83 -4.15 8.97 12.87
CA ARG A 83 -3.86 7.56 12.65
C ARG A 83 -4.01 7.19 11.19
N ALA A 84 -3.16 6.28 10.75
CA ALA A 84 -3.29 5.64 9.45
C ALA A 84 -3.28 4.13 9.63
N THR A 85 -3.80 3.40 8.66
CA THR A 85 -3.73 1.95 8.64
C THR A 85 -2.91 1.52 7.45
N TRP A 86 -1.86 0.74 7.70
CA TRP A 86 -0.97 0.25 6.66
C TRP A 86 -1.32 -1.20 6.35
N PHE A 87 -1.54 -1.49 5.07
CA PHE A 87 -1.84 -2.85 4.60
C PHE A 87 -0.70 -3.33 3.70
N ARG A 88 -0.21 -4.53 3.98
CA ARG A 88 0.76 -5.20 3.12
C ARG A 88 0.02 -5.87 1.97
N LEU A 89 0.56 -5.81 0.75
CA LEU A 89 -0.08 -6.44 -0.41
C LEU A 89 -0.35 -7.95 -0.21
N PRO A 90 0.59 -8.75 0.33
CA PRO A 90 0.32 -10.16 0.56
C PRO A 90 -0.86 -10.43 1.50
N GLU A 91 -1.04 -9.57 2.52
CA GLU A 91 -2.16 -9.71 3.45
C GLU A 91 -3.51 -9.46 2.78
N LEU A 92 -3.55 -8.51 1.84
CA LEU A 92 -4.78 -8.25 1.10
C LEU A 92 -5.22 -9.45 0.26
N LYS A 93 -4.28 -10.20 -0.28
CA LYS A 93 -4.57 -11.38 -1.09
C LYS A 93 -5.21 -12.52 -0.31
N HIS A 94 -5.12 -12.50 1.02
CA HIS A 94 -5.78 -13.46 1.89
C HIS A 94 -7.19 -13.01 2.29
N CYS A 95 -7.58 -11.77 1.95
CA CYS A 95 -8.91 -11.27 2.22
C CYS A 95 -9.93 -11.84 1.24
N ARG A 96 -11.20 -11.89 1.63
CA ARG A 96 -12.26 -12.30 0.72
C ARG A 96 -12.43 -11.28 -0.40
N THR A 97 -12.94 -11.74 -1.53
CA THR A 97 -13.23 -10.89 -2.68
C THR A 97 -14.72 -10.65 -2.83
N ARG A 98 -15.07 -9.54 -3.46
CA ARG A 98 -16.45 -9.17 -3.78
C ARG A 98 -16.49 -8.57 -5.17
N ARG A 99 -17.55 -8.87 -5.92
CA ARG A 99 -17.76 -8.29 -7.24
C ARG A 99 -18.50 -6.97 -7.11
N MET A 100 -17.92 -5.91 -7.67
CA MET A 100 -18.52 -4.58 -7.75
C MET A 100 -18.71 -4.19 -9.21
N LYS A 101 -19.43 -3.09 -9.49
CA LYS A 101 -19.60 -2.60 -10.86
C LYS A 101 -18.27 -2.28 -11.53
N SER A 102 -17.31 -1.79 -10.77
CA SER A 102 -15.96 -1.43 -11.25
C SER A 102 -15.01 -2.62 -11.37
N GLY A 103 -15.42 -3.83 -10.98
CA GLY A 103 -14.59 -5.02 -10.96
C GLY A 103 -14.54 -5.69 -9.59
N ALA A 104 -13.67 -6.68 -9.46
CA ALA A 104 -13.48 -7.37 -8.19
C ALA A 104 -12.68 -6.55 -7.20
N VAL A 105 -13.04 -6.61 -5.93
CA VAL A 105 -12.33 -5.95 -4.84
C VAL A 105 -12.00 -6.94 -3.74
N TYR A 106 -10.89 -6.68 -3.03
CA TYR A 106 -10.62 -7.32 -1.75
C TYR A 106 -11.35 -6.54 -0.66
N VAL A 107 -12.01 -7.26 0.25
CA VAL A 107 -12.70 -6.69 1.40
C VAL A 107 -11.79 -6.87 2.61
N ALA A 108 -11.07 -5.83 2.97
CA ALA A 108 -10.07 -5.89 4.02
C ALA A 108 -10.61 -5.29 5.32
N PRO A 109 -10.79 -6.10 6.38
CA PRO A 109 -11.12 -5.53 7.68
C PRO A 109 -9.95 -4.69 8.18
N LEU A 110 -10.24 -3.64 8.94
CA LEU A 110 -9.18 -2.77 9.49
C LEU A 110 -8.18 -3.58 10.33
N SER A 111 -8.64 -4.66 10.97
CA SER A 111 -7.78 -5.55 11.75
C SER A 111 -6.73 -6.31 10.92
N ALA A 112 -6.90 -6.38 9.60
CA ALA A 112 -5.90 -6.98 8.71
C ALA A 112 -4.72 -6.05 8.44
N GLY A 113 -4.84 -4.77 8.77
CA GLY A 113 -3.78 -3.78 8.65
C GLY A 113 -3.11 -3.49 9.98
N ILE A 114 -2.10 -2.64 9.92
CA ILE A 114 -1.35 -2.19 11.08
C ILE A 114 -1.68 -0.72 11.30
N THR A 115 -2.20 -0.38 12.48
CA THR A 115 -2.51 1.00 12.84
C THR A 115 -1.23 1.70 13.27
N VAL A 116 -0.94 2.84 12.64
CA VAL A 116 0.21 3.67 12.98
C VAL A 116 -0.26 5.05 13.43
N ASP A 117 0.45 5.63 14.39
CA ASP A 117 0.23 6.99 14.86
C ASP A 117 1.12 7.92 14.05
N MET A 118 0.53 8.79 13.23
CA MET A 118 1.26 9.69 12.35
C MET A 118 1.96 10.83 13.07
N ARG A 119 1.71 11.00 14.38
CA ARG A 119 2.43 11.95 15.22
C ARG A 119 3.79 11.41 15.66
N GLU A 120 3.98 10.09 15.62
CA GLU A 120 5.25 9.44 15.94
C GLU A 120 6.24 9.56 14.78
N PRO A 121 7.55 9.56 15.05
CA PRO A 121 8.55 9.49 13.99
C PRO A 121 8.33 8.26 13.10
N PHE A 122 8.57 8.43 11.82
CA PHE A 122 8.38 7.35 10.84
C PHE A 122 9.14 6.07 11.21
N GLN A 123 10.35 6.20 11.76
CA GLN A 123 11.16 5.06 12.18
C GLN A 123 10.48 4.22 13.26
N GLU A 124 9.75 4.85 14.18
CA GLU A 124 9.04 4.13 15.24
C GLU A 124 7.84 3.36 14.67
N ALA A 125 7.07 3.97 13.79
CA ALA A 125 5.97 3.31 13.10
C ALA A 125 6.48 2.12 12.29
N LEU A 126 7.59 2.30 11.60
CA LEU A 126 8.21 1.25 10.79
C LEU A 126 8.72 0.10 11.65
N ARG A 127 9.37 0.41 12.77
CA ARG A 127 9.87 -0.60 13.70
C ARG A 127 8.74 -1.48 14.24
N ALA A 128 7.64 -0.87 14.63
CA ALA A 128 6.45 -1.60 15.09
C ALA A 128 5.90 -2.50 13.98
N THR A 129 5.86 -2.01 12.75
CA THR A 129 5.39 -2.76 11.58
C THR A 129 6.27 -3.99 11.30
N ILE A 130 7.59 -3.82 11.32
CA ILE A 130 8.54 -4.92 11.10
C ILE A 130 8.44 -5.94 12.23
N SER A 131 8.33 -5.51 13.47
CA SER A 131 8.21 -6.42 14.61
C SER A 131 6.96 -7.30 14.54
N LEU A 132 5.84 -6.75 14.07
CA LEU A 132 4.61 -7.50 13.87
C LEU A 132 4.66 -8.45 12.67
N ALA A 133 5.53 -8.18 11.69
CA ALA A 133 5.69 -9.01 10.50
C ALA A 133 6.62 -10.22 10.73
N LEU A 134 7.39 -10.20 11.80
CA LEU A 134 8.28 -11.29 12.19
C LEU A 134 7.59 -12.24 13.15
#